data_d5ad7ff1a068045c396d2fda161b9b1e
#
_entry.id   d5ad7ff1a068045c396d2fda161b9b1e
#
_cell.length_a   1.000
_cell.length_b   1.000
_cell.length_c   1.000
_cell.angle_alpha   90.00
_cell.angle_beta   90.00
_cell.angle_gamma   90.00
#
_symmetry.space_group_name_H-M   'P 1'
#
loop_
_entity.id
_entity.type
_entity.pdbx_description
1 polymer ?
#
loop_
_entity_poly.entity_id
_entity_poly.type
_entity_poly.pdbx_seq_one_letter_code
_entity_poly.pdbx_strand_id
1 'polypeptide(L)'
;MHKSENEKIDFILDEHERIFRKQGSLCMALGKGFLVIAILCGVATFCVSGLYLKSLSLSVACCCGIFNRIFNYYSVPDESRRVLSRQELLWLMSLTEDCPDMHQKLLNRLLSGKKLTGLDKREIRSLWWEKMDAMQESATRQRVEKETKWQR
;
A
#
# COMPACT_ATOMS: atom_id res chain seq x y z
N MET A 1 34.09 2.22 -4.17
CA MET A 1 33.56 1.80 -2.85
C MET A 1 32.41 0.85 -3.08
N HIS A 2 32.60 -0.46 -2.83
CA HIS A 2 31.51 -1.42 -2.84
C HIS A 2 30.67 -1.19 -1.57
N LYS A 3 29.47 -0.62 -1.73
CA LYS A 3 28.49 -0.67 -0.64
C LYS A 3 28.17 -2.14 -0.37
N SER A 4 28.15 -2.54 0.90
CA SER A 4 27.73 -3.88 1.27
C SER A 4 26.28 -4.10 0.79
N GLU A 5 25.92 -5.32 0.50
CA GLU A 5 24.56 -5.65 0.00
C GLU A 5 23.48 -5.18 0.99
N ASN A 6 23.74 -5.26 2.27
CA ASN A 6 22.87 -4.77 3.34
C ASN A 6 22.66 -3.24 3.27
N GLU A 7 23.72 -2.45 3.01
CA GLU A 7 23.58 -1.00 2.85
C GLU A 7 22.73 -0.61 1.64
N LYS A 8 22.78 -1.41 0.57
CA LYS A 8 21.92 -1.20 -0.61
C LYS A 8 20.47 -1.49 -0.29
N ILE A 9 20.20 -2.56 0.44
CA ILE A 9 18.84 -2.94 0.86
C ILE A 9 18.28 -1.85 1.78
N ASP A 10 19.01 -1.38 2.78
CA ASP A 10 18.56 -0.31 3.68
C ASP A 10 18.28 0.99 2.92
N PHE A 11 19.12 1.35 1.98
CA PHE A 11 18.89 2.53 1.13
C PHE A 11 17.59 2.42 0.31
N ILE A 12 17.31 1.25 -0.27
CA ILE A 12 16.10 0.99 -1.03
C ILE A 12 14.86 1.04 -0.12
N LEU A 13 14.95 0.48 1.07
CA LEU A 13 13.87 0.50 2.06
C LEU A 13 13.54 1.93 2.50
N ASP A 14 14.54 2.76 2.73
CA ASP A 14 14.36 4.17 3.11
C ASP A 14 13.76 5.00 1.96
N GLU A 15 14.17 4.72 0.71
CA GLU A 15 13.59 5.38 -0.46
C GLU A 15 12.12 5.00 -0.66
N HIS A 16 11.74 3.74 -0.42
CA HIS A 16 10.34 3.30 -0.44
C HIS A 16 9.51 4.01 0.64
N GLU A 17 10.03 4.12 1.85
CA GLU A 17 9.37 4.85 2.94
C GLU A 17 9.20 6.34 2.60
N ARG A 18 10.21 6.97 2.00
CA ARG A 18 10.13 8.36 1.56
C ARG A 18 9.03 8.58 0.51
N ILE A 19 8.92 7.67 -0.46
CA ILE A 19 7.89 7.74 -1.51
C ILE A 19 6.51 7.49 -0.92
N PHE A 20 6.38 6.49 -0.05
CA PHE A 20 5.14 6.17 0.64
C PHE A 20 4.59 7.37 1.42
N ARG A 21 5.45 8.05 2.22
CA ARG A 21 5.06 9.26 2.96
C ARG A 21 4.64 10.40 2.05
N LYS A 22 5.33 10.61 0.93
CA LYS A 22 4.98 11.66 -0.04
C LYS A 22 3.63 11.40 -0.73
N GLN A 23 3.32 10.16 -1.09
CA GLN A 23 2.04 9.82 -1.71
C GLN A 23 0.85 10.13 -0.79
N GLY A 24 0.96 9.85 0.51
CA GLY A 24 -0.09 10.15 1.48
C GLY A 24 -0.25 11.64 1.80
N SER A 25 0.86 12.40 1.86
CA SER A 25 0.85 13.78 2.36
C SER A 25 0.22 14.78 1.39
N LEU A 26 0.49 14.68 0.10
CA LEU A 26 -0.02 15.61 -0.92
C LEU A 26 -1.55 15.55 -1.06
N CYS A 27 -2.10 14.36 -1.15
CA CYS A 27 -3.54 14.19 -1.27
C CYS A 27 -4.28 14.62 0.00
N MET A 28 -3.69 14.35 1.16
CA MET A 28 -4.26 14.77 2.45
C MET A 28 -4.21 16.30 2.62
N ALA A 29 -3.14 16.96 2.16
CA ALA A 29 -3.02 18.41 2.19
C ALA A 29 -4.04 19.09 1.26
N LEU A 30 -4.25 18.57 0.05
CA LEU A 30 -5.25 19.06 -0.90
C LEU A 30 -6.68 18.89 -0.34
N GLY A 31 -6.99 17.70 0.23
CA GLY A 31 -8.30 17.47 0.85
C GLY A 31 -8.59 18.42 2.00
N LYS A 32 -7.61 18.69 2.88
CA LYS A 32 -7.74 19.66 3.96
C LYS A 32 -7.91 21.09 3.43
N GLY A 33 -7.23 21.47 2.35
CA GLY A 33 -7.37 22.76 1.69
C GLY A 33 -8.81 23.00 1.19
N PHE A 34 -9.39 22.03 0.49
CA PHE A 34 -10.79 22.11 0.02
C PHE A 34 -11.80 22.17 1.17
N LEU A 35 -11.55 21.49 2.28
CA LEU A 35 -12.41 21.57 3.47
C LEU A 35 -12.40 22.98 4.07
N VAL A 36 -11.24 23.60 4.20
CA VAL A 36 -11.12 24.97 4.73
C VAL A 36 -11.87 25.96 3.82
N ILE A 37 -11.71 25.86 2.51
CA ILE A 37 -12.41 26.71 1.54
C ILE A 37 -13.93 26.50 1.66
N ALA A 38 -14.40 25.26 1.78
CA ALA A 38 -15.83 24.96 1.93
C ALA A 38 -16.42 25.61 3.21
N ILE A 39 -15.69 25.55 4.33
CA ILE A 39 -16.11 26.19 5.59
C ILE A 39 -16.14 27.71 5.45
N LEU A 40 -15.11 28.31 4.86
CA LEU A 40 -15.06 29.78 4.65
C LEU A 40 -16.20 30.27 3.76
N CYS A 41 -16.49 29.57 2.66
CA CYS A 41 -17.62 29.89 1.78
C CYS A 41 -18.96 29.69 2.50
N GLY A 42 -19.09 28.65 3.33
CA GLY A 42 -20.29 28.43 4.15
C GLY A 42 -20.53 29.58 5.14
N VAL A 43 -19.49 30.03 5.83
CA VAL A 43 -19.60 31.19 6.74
C VAL A 43 -19.93 32.47 5.96
N ALA A 44 -19.33 32.71 4.81
CA ALA A 44 -19.59 33.88 3.98
C ALA A 44 -21.07 33.99 3.55
N THR A 45 -21.78 32.85 3.35
CA THR A 45 -23.21 32.83 3.02
C THR A 45 -24.08 33.52 4.09
N PHE A 46 -23.67 33.48 5.35
CA PHE A 46 -24.39 34.17 6.46
C PHE A 46 -24.06 35.66 6.53
N CYS A 47 -22.87 36.06 6.11
CA CYS A 47 -22.42 37.44 6.21
C CYS A 47 -22.88 38.33 5.05
N VAL A 48 -23.21 37.72 3.90
CA VAL A 48 -23.57 38.46 2.67
C VAL A 48 -25.07 38.70 2.60
N SER A 49 -25.48 39.96 2.32
CA SER A 49 -26.89 40.37 2.30
C SER A 49 -27.60 40.24 0.95
N GLY A 50 -26.89 39.91 -0.13
CA GLY A 50 -27.46 39.75 -1.49
C GLY A 50 -27.86 38.30 -1.81
N LEU A 51 -29.11 38.10 -2.34
CA LEU A 51 -29.62 36.77 -2.65
C LEU A 51 -28.75 36.05 -3.67
N TYR A 52 -28.26 36.75 -4.70
CA TYR A 52 -27.38 36.21 -5.74
C TYR A 52 -26.03 35.76 -5.20
N LEU A 53 -25.42 36.57 -4.33
CA LEU A 53 -24.13 36.26 -3.71
C LEU A 53 -24.24 35.09 -2.72
N LYS A 54 -25.36 34.96 -2.00
CA LYS A 54 -25.65 33.81 -1.14
C LYS A 54 -25.73 32.51 -1.95
N SER A 55 -26.43 32.52 -3.05
CA SER A 55 -26.58 31.35 -3.92
C SER A 55 -25.23 30.93 -4.52
N LEU A 56 -24.42 31.90 -4.97
CA LEU A 56 -23.08 31.65 -5.49
C LEU A 56 -22.15 31.04 -4.43
N SER A 57 -22.13 31.62 -3.23
CA SER A 57 -21.30 31.13 -2.12
C SER A 57 -21.69 29.72 -1.68
N LEU A 58 -22.98 29.41 -1.64
CA LEU A 58 -23.50 28.09 -1.32
C LEU A 58 -23.10 27.06 -2.41
N SER A 59 -23.21 27.43 -3.69
CA SER A 59 -22.78 26.57 -4.80
C SER A 59 -21.29 26.22 -4.71
N VAL A 60 -20.44 27.21 -4.45
CA VAL A 60 -18.99 27.00 -4.27
C VAL A 60 -18.71 26.09 -3.08
N ALA A 61 -19.40 26.30 -1.95
CA ALA A 61 -19.23 25.45 -0.76
C ALA A 61 -19.61 23.99 -1.06
N CYS A 62 -20.72 23.76 -1.76
CA CYS A 62 -21.16 22.42 -2.17
C CYS A 62 -20.14 21.76 -3.12
N CYS A 63 -19.66 22.49 -4.13
CA CYS A 63 -18.63 21.98 -5.05
C CYS A 63 -17.36 21.60 -4.30
N CYS A 64 -16.86 22.46 -3.40
CA CYS A 64 -15.68 22.16 -2.60
C CYS A 64 -15.90 20.96 -1.66
N GLY A 65 -17.10 20.79 -1.10
CA GLY A 65 -17.47 19.62 -0.31
C GLY A 65 -17.45 18.31 -1.13
N ILE A 66 -17.99 18.34 -2.35
CA ILE A 66 -17.96 17.21 -3.28
C ILE A 66 -16.52 16.89 -3.68
N PHE A 67 -15.71 17.89 -4.04
CA PHE A 67 -14.29 17.70 -4.37
C PHE A 67 -13.52 17.12 -3.18
N ASN A 68 -13.75 17.58 -1.96
CA ASN A 68 -13.13 17.01 -0.77
C ASN A 68 -13.50 15.51 -0.60
N ARG A 69 -14.76 15.14 -0.83
CA ARG A 69 -15.19 13.74 -0.80
C ARG A 69 -14.52 12.90 -1.89
N ILE A 70 -14.47 13.42 -3.10
CA ILE A 70 -13.81 12.78 -4.24
C ILE A 70 -12.31 12.63 -3.95
N PHE A 71 -11.64 13.68 -3.51
CA PHE A 71 -10.23 13.62 -3.15
C PHE A 71 -9.94 12.65 -2.01
N ASN A 72 -10.76 12.61 -0.97
CA ASN A 72 -10.60 11.63 0.11
C ASN A 72 -10.84 10.19 -0.37
N TYR A 73 -11.78 9.97 -1.28
CA TYR A 73 -12.04 8.65 -1.85
C TYR A 73 -10.90 8.18 -2.77
N TYR A 74 -10.36 9.07 -3.61
CA TYR A 74 -9.24 8.78 -4.51
C TYR A 74 -7.87 8.95 -3.87
N SER A 75 -7.75 9.59 -2.70
CA SER A 75 -6.51 9.79 -1.95
C SER A 75 -6.05 8.54 -1.21
N VAL A 76 -6.94 7.59 -0.97
CA VAL A 76 -6.53 6.25 -0.60
C VAL A 76 -6.12 5.59 -1.92
N PRO A 77 -4.83 5.59 -2.30
CA PRO A 77 -4.39 4.89 -3.49
C PRO A 77 -4.90 3.47 -3.29
N ASP A 78 -5.60 2.96 -4.29
CA ASP A 78 -6.06 1.57 -4.34
C ASP A 78 -4.93 0.71 -3.77
N GLU A 79 -5.20 -0.05 -2.72
CA GLU A 79 -4.19 -0.82 -1.96
C GLU A 79 -3.23 -1.56 -2.89
N SER A 80 -3.73 -1.91 -4.09
CA SER A 80 -3.00 -2.56 -5.15
C SER A 80 -1.90 -1.70 -5.79
N ARG A 81 -2.09 -0.38 -5.89
CA ARG A 81 -1.16 0.56 -6.56
C ARG A 81 -0.26 1.31 -5.59
N ARG A 82 -0.54 1.22 -4.30
CA ARG A 82 0.25 1.85 -3.25
C ARG A 82 1.64 1.22 -3.20
N VAL A 83 2.69 2.04 -3.17
CA VAL A 83 4.05 1.57 -2.88
C VAL A 83 4.09 1.04 -1.46
N LEU A 84 4.75 -0.09 -1.26
CA LEU A 84 4.86 -0.73 0.05
C LEU A 84 5.70 0.13 1.01
N SER A 85 5.28 0.20 2.26
CA SER A 85 6.06 0.81 3.33
C SER A 85 7.27 -0.06 3.69
N ARG A 86 8.26 0.53 4.40
CA ARG A 86 9.41 -0.20 4.92
C ARG A 86 8.99 -1.41 5.77
N GLN A 87 7.99 -1.23 6.63
CA GLN A 87 7.49 -2.31 7.49
C GLN A 87 6.87 -3.46 6.70
N GLU A 88 6.10 -3.14 5.65
CA GLU A 88 5.49 -4.16 4.78
C GLU A 88 6.54 -4.93 3.98
N LEU A 89 7.62 -4.27 3.56
CA LEU A 89 8.74 -4.92 2.88
C LEU A 89 9.50 -5.85 3.82
N LEU A 90 9.81 -5.40 5.04
CA LEU A 90 10.46 -6.24 6.06
C LEU A 90 9.60 -7.46 6.43
N TRP A 91 8.29 -7.26 6.55
CA TRP A 91 7.36 -8.37 6.76
C TRP A 91 7.36 -9.37 5.59
N LEU A 92 7.40 -8.91 4.34
CA LEU A 92 7.52 -9.79 3.17
C LEU A 92 8.86 -10.55 3.16
N MET A 93 9.95 -9.90 3.53
CA MET A 93 11.26 -10.54 3.63
C MET A 93 11.24 -11.64 4.70
N SER A 94 10.69 -11.37 5.88
CA SER A 94 10.50 -12.37 6.94
C SER A 94 9.58 -13.51 6.51
N LEU A 95 8.46 -13.21 5.82
CA LEU A 95 7.54 -14.24 5.32
C LEU A 95 8.20 -15.20 4.32
N THR A 96 9.13 -14.69 3.49
CA THR A 96 9.81 -15.46 2.45
C THR A 96 11.08 -16.15 2.94
N GLU A 97 11.52 -15.94 4.18
CA GLU A 97 12.76 -16.48 4.73
C GLU A 97 12.80 -18.01 4.68
N ASP A 98 11.65 -18.66 4.94
CA ASP A 98 11.52 -20.13 4.89
C ASP A 98 11.54 -20.69 3.45
N CYS A 99 11.47 -19.85 2.43
CA CYS A 99 11.44 -20.24 1.01
C CYS A 99 12.55 -19.54 0.21
N PRO A 100 13.76 -20.09 0.13
CA PRO A 100 14.93 -19.41 -0.44
C PRO A 100 14.73 -18.91 -1.87
N ASP A 101 14.02 -19.66 -2.72
CA ASP A 101 13.71 -19.25 -4.11
C ASP A 101 12.85 -17.99 -4.16
N MET A 102 11.86 -17.92 -3.26
CA MET A 102 10.95 -16.75 -3.15
C MET A 102 11.68 -15.56 -2.59
N HIS A 103 12.49 -15.77 -1.56
CA HIS A 103 13.32 -14.75 -0.94
C HIS A 103 14.27 -14.13 -1.95
N GLN A 104 14.98 -14.96 -2.73
CA GLN A 104 15.89 -14.49 -3.77
C GLN A 104 15.15 -13.73 -4.89
N LYS A 105 13.96 -14.18 -5.28
CA LYS A 105 13.12 -13.49 -6.26
C LYS A 105 12.67 -12.11 -5.76
N LEU A 106 12.31 -12.00 -4.49
CA LEU A 106 11.98 -10.73 -3.83
C LEU A 106 13.18 -9.80 -3.79
N LEU A 107 14.35 -10.29 -3.35
CA LEU A 107 15.60 -9.52 -3.31
C LEU A 107 15.99 -9.02 -4.71
N ASN A 108 15.93 -9.87 -5.73
CA ASN A 108 16.25 -9.48 -7.10
C ASN A 108 15.30 -8.37 -7.61
N ARG A 109 14.00 -8.43 -7.28
CA ARG A 109 13.04 -7.36 -7.61
C ARG A 109 13.39 -6.06 -6.88
N LEU A 110 13.76 -6.12 -5.59
CA LEU A 110 14.20 -4.95 -4.81
C LEU A 110 15.47 -4.35 -5.37
N LEU A 111 16.49 -5.17 -5.60
CA LEU A 111 17.81 -4.73 -6.10
C LEU A 111 17.75 -4.19 -7.54
N SER A 112 16.77 -4.61 -8.34
CA SER A 112 16.53 -4.04 -9.67
C SER A 112 15.99 -2.60 -9.63
N GLY A 113 15.73 -2.03 -8.45
CA GLY A 113 15.18 -0.68 -8.29
C GLY A 113 13.68 -0.56 -8.61
N LYS A 114 13.00 -1.68 -8.83
CA LYS A 114 11.56 -1.70 -9.07
C LYS A 114 10.81 -1.36 -7.78
N LYS A 115 9.92 -0.38 -7.86
CA LYS A 115 9.04 -0.04 -6.74
C LYS A 115 8.01 -1.16 -6.54
N LEU A 116 8.07 -1.82 -5.39
CA LEU A 116 7.12 -2.86 -5.03
C LEU A 116 5.81 -2.24 -4.57
N THR A 117 4.72 -2.75 -5.11
CA THR A 117 3.35 -2.28 -4.89
C THR A 117 2.53 -3.32 -4.13
N GLY A 118 1.32 -2.93 -3.70
CA GLY A 118 0.38 -3.86 -3.08
C GLY A 118 0.00 -5.04 -3.98
N LEU A 119 0.05 -4.89 -5.33
CA LEU A 119 -0.11 -6.01 -6.25
C LEU A 119 1.02 -7.02 -6.12
N ASP A 120 2.27 -6.55 -6.10
CA ASP A 120 3.44 -7.42 -5.92
C ASP A 120 3.36 -8.17 -4.58
N LYS A 121 2.89 -7.49 -3.50
CA LYS A 121 2.65 -8.10 -2.19
C LYS A 121 1.63 -9.24 -2.26
N ARG A 122 0.50 -9.02 -2.95
CA ARG A 122 -0.53 -10.05 -3.12
C ARG A 122 -0.01 -11.24 -3.94
N GLU A 123 0.72 -10.98 -5.03
CA GLU A 123 1.33 -12.02 -5.86
C GLU A 123 2.31 -12.89 -5.06
N ILE A 124 3.24 -12.26 -4.32
CA ILE A 124 4.22 -12.97 -3.51
C ILE A 124 3.52 -13.80 -2.42
N ARG A 125 2.51 -13.22 -1.77
CA ARG A 125 1.75 -13.90 -0.73
C ARG A 125 0.96 -15.10 -1.27
N SER A 126 0.32 -14.99 -2.45
CA SER A 126 -0.41 -16.11 -3.05
C SER A 126 0.52 -17.26 -3.43
N LEU A 127 1.67 -16.95 -4.03
CA LEU A 127 2.69 -17.94 -4.36
C LEU A 127 3.28 -18.61 -3.11
N TRP A 128 3.43 -17.86 -2.02
CA TRP A 128 3.89 -18.42 -0.74
C TRP A 128 2.87 -19.42 -0.17
N TRP A 129 1.57 -19.07 -0.16
CA TRP A 129 0.51 -19.96 0.28
C TRP A 129 0.47 -21.24 -0.56
N GLU A 130 0.51 -21.12 -1.87
CA GLU A 130 0.52 -22.27 -2.79
C GLU A 130 1.70 -23.22 -2.51
N LYS A 131 2.89 -22.67 -2.26
CA LYS A 131 4.07 -23.47 -1.90
C LYS A 131 3.94 -24.13 -0.54
N MET A 132 3.39 -23.43 0.45
CA MET A 132 3.17 -24.00 1.78
C MET A 132 2.14 -25.13 1.76
N ASP A 133 1.05 -24.96 1.03
CA ASP A 133 0.03 -26.01 0.86
C ASP A 133 0.63 -27.25 0.16
N ALA A 134 1.42 -27.06 -0.88
CA ALA A 134 2.10 -28.16 -1.58
C ALA A 134 3.09 -28.90 -0.67
N MET A 135 3.85 -28.19 0.16
CA MET A 135 4.75 -28.82 1.15
C MET A 135 3.97 -29.59 2.20
N GLN A 136 2.87 -29.06 2.71
CA GLN A 136 2.03 -29.72 3.70
C GLN A 136 1.37 -31.00 3.12
N GLU A 137 0.88 -30.93 1.89
CA GLU A 137 0.32 -32.09 1.19
C GLU A 137 1.36 -33.19 0.99
N SER A 138 2.58 -32.84 0.56
CA SER A 138 3.68 -33.80 0.38
C SER A 138 4.09 -34.46 1.70
N ALA A 139 4.15 -33.70 2.80
CA ALA A 139 4.45 -34.23 4.13
C ALA A 139 3.35 -35.17 4.64
N THR A 140 2.09 -34.87 4.36
CA THR A 140 0.94 -35.72 4.72
C THR A 140 0.98 -37.04 3.94
N ARG A 141 1.23 -37.00 2.63
CA ARG A 141 1.38 -38.19 1.78
C ARG A 141 2.50 -39.11 2.28
N GLN A 142 3.64 -38.55 2.65
CA GLN A 142 4.78 -39.32 3.19
C GLN A 142 4.44 -40.00 4.53
N ARG A 143 3.64 -39.36 5.39
CA ARG A 143 3.18 -39.97 6.65
C ARG A 143 2.27 -41.17 6.40
N VAL A 144 1.28 -41.01 5.53
CA VAL A 144 0.34 -42.08 5.16
C VAL A 144 1.09 -43.26 4.53
N GLU A 145 2.06 -43.00 3.67
CA GLU A 145 2.86 -44.08 3.04
C GLU A 145 3.72 -44.83 4.07
N LYS A 146 4.28 -44.14 5.07
CA LYS A 146 5.01 -44.80 6.16
C LYS A 146 4.09 -45.66 7.04
N GLU A 147 2.92 -45.17 7.39
CA GLU A 147 1.94 -45.92 8.21
C GLU A 147 1.46 -47.19 7.48
N THR A 148 1.19 -47.13 6.18
CA THR A 148 0.80 -48.29 5.39
C THR A 148 1.91 -49.33 5.24
N LYS A 149 3.18 -48.93 5.28
CA LYS A 149 4.31 -49.88 5.30
C LYS A 149 4.49 -50.63 6.64
N TRP A 150 4.06 -50.04 7.75
CA TRP A 150 4.14 -50.71 9.04
C TRP A 150 2.99 -51.69 9.33
N GLN A 151 1.93 -51.63 8.54
CA GLN A 151 0.76 -52.55 8.67
C GLN A 151 0.85 -53.81 7.79
N ARG A 152 1.93 -53.97 6.98
CA ARG A 152 2.24 -55.17 6.19
C ARG A 152 3.38 -55.96 6.80
#